data_f105c841d70d6282404ac7424fd7b789
#
_entry.id   f105c841d70d6282404ac7424fd7b789
#
_cell.length_a   1.000
_cell.length_b   1.000
_cell.length_c   1.000
_cell.angle_alpha   90.00
_cell.angle_beta   90.00
_cell.angle_gamma   90.00
#
_symmetry.space_group_name_H-M   'P 1'
#
loop_
_entity.id
_entity.type
_entity.pdbx_description
1 polymer ?
#
loop_
_entity_poly.entity_id
_entity_poly.type
_entity_poly.pdbx_seq_one_letter_code
_entity_poly.pdbx_strand_id
1 'polypeptide(L)'
;MYTYVGKKRLSGPKAEVEDILEELVDVMEEKYGMKASIMPVGSVRSNLVTADEDGHFDLDYNICFSKVPQDVRNNLQGLRGRVRKAFDDIAGDLFFYGRERKSVIRFEHSEESYNLDLGILIRNNNGQYCRLVVDRKSREYQLNEIALLYDASKKEDYIFSHNGKDQLASLYLKNKNKHPETDSFHIYLEAVNTCLLYTSPSPR
;
A
#
# COMPACT_ATOMS: atom_id res chain seq x y z
N MET A 1 0.54 -13.10 18.24
CA MET A 1 -0.90 -12.69 18.02
C MET A 1 -0.92 -11.24 17.57
N TYR A 2 -1.67 -10.89 16.51
CA TYR A 2 -1.80 -9.51 16.05
C TYR A 2 -2.73 -8.69 16.94
N THR A 3 -2.39 -7.40 17.11
CA THR A 3 -3.21 -6.41 17.81
C THR A 3 -3.27 -5.12 17.01
N TYR A 4 -4.29 -4.27 17.22
CA TYR A 4 -4.33 -2.96 16.57
C TYR A 4 -3.27 -2.01 17.11
N VAL A 5 -2.60 -1.28 16.21
CA VAL A 5 -1.69 -0.19 16.58
C VAL A 5 -2.53 1.00 17.06
N GLY A 6 -2.31 1.44 18.29
CA GLY A 6 -3.03 2.59 18.85
C GLY A 6 -2.74 3.89 18.08
N LYS A 7 -3.73 4.77 17.97
CA LYS A 7 -3.62 6.04 17.21
C LYS A 7 -2.38 6.86 17.58
N LYS A 8 -2.06 6.96 18.87
CA LYS A 8 -0.90 7.70 19.35
C LYS A 8 0.42 7.13 18.83
N ARG A 9 0.54 5.79 18.78
CA ARG A 9 1.72 5.10 18.26
C ARG A 9 1.83 5.20 16.74
N LEU A 10 0.69 5.18 16.05
CA LEU A 10 0.63 5.21 14.58
C LEU A 10 0.91 6.61 14.01
N SER A 11 0.57 7.69 14.72
CA SER A 11 0.59 9.05 14.19
C SER A 11 1.98 9.54 13.80
N GLY A 12 3.01 9.24 14.59
CA GLY A 12 4.40 9.63 14.29
C GLY A 12 4.92 8.94 13.02
N PRO A 13 4.98 7.59 13.00
CA PRO A 13 5.41 6.84 11.82
C PRO A 13 4.64 7.19 10.54
N LYS A 14 3.32 7.41 10.66
CA LYS A 14 2.51 7.79 9.51
C LYS A 14 2.88 9.17 8.96
N ALA A 15 3.05 10.18 9.83
CA ALA A 15 3.45 11.52 9.43
C ALA A 15 4.84 11.52 8.80
N GLU A 16 5.81 10.84 9.40
CA GLU A 16 7.18 10.71 8.87
C GLU A 16 7.19 10.10 7.47
N VAL A 17 6.46 8.99 7.26
CA VAL A 17 6.37 8.35 5.95
C VAL A 17 5.65 9.23 4.94
N GLU A 18 4.60 9.94 5.33
CA GLU A 18 3.87 10.86 4.44
C GLU A 18 4.76 12.03 4.00
N ASP A 19 5.53 12.64 4.90
CA ASP A 19 6.48 13.71 4.59
C ASP A 19 7.56 13.24 3.60
N ILE A 20 8.16 12.05 3.83
CA ILE A 20 9.14 11.46 2.92
C ILE A 20 8.53 11.16 1.53
N LEU A 21 7.32 10.65 1.49
CA LEU A 21 6.66 10.32 0.22
C LEU A 21 6.21 11.56 -0.55
N GLU A 22 5.86 12.66 0.12
CA GLU A 22 5.60 13.96 -0.52
C GLU A 22 6.89 14.51 -1.16
N GLU A 23 8.02 14.48 -0.44
CA GLU A 23 9.31 14.87 -1.01
C GLU A 23 9.70 13.94 -2.19
N LEU A 24 9.43 12.64 -2.09
CA LEU A 24 9.65 11.71 -3.20
C LEU A 24 8.85 12.10 -4.44
N VAL A 25 7.59 12.51 -4.30
CA VAL A 25 6.76 12.99 -5.43
C VAL A 25 7.39 14.20 -6.09
N ASP A 26 7.87 15.16 -5.31
CA ASP A 26 8.51 16.38 -5.83
C ASP A 26 9.79 16.05 -6.58
N VAL A 27 10.65 15.20 -6.02
CA VAL A 27 11.89 14.73 -6.69
C VAL A 27 11.58 13.98 -7.99
N MET A 28 10.51 13.16 -8.02
CA MET A 28 10.11 12.45 -9.24
C MET A 28 9.63 13.40 -10.33
N GLU A 29 8.94 14.49 -10.00
CA GLU A 29 8.56 15.51 -10.97
C GLU A 29 9.75 16.36 -11.43
N GLU A 30 10.54 16.90 -10.52
CA GLU A 30 11.66 17.81 -10.84
C GLU A 30 12.78 17.10 -11.60
N LYS A 31 13.23 15.94 -11.12
CA LYS A 31 14.41 15.24 -11.68
C LYS A 31 14.08 14.38 -12.90
N TYR A 32 12.86 13.83 -12.96
CA TYR A 32 12.49 12.84 -13.98
C TYR A 32 11.29 13.23 -14.83
N GLY A 33 10.63 14.37 -14.58
CA GLY A 33 9.45 14.84 -15.31
C GLY A 33 8.22 13.94 -15.14
N MET A 34 8.15 13.19 -14.03
CA MET A 34 7.08 12.23 -13.73
C MET A 34 6.14 12.80 -12.68
N LYS A 35 4.88 13.07 -13.06
CA LYS A 35 3.86 13.54 -12.12
C LYS A 35 3.26 12.39 -11.34
N ALA A 36 3.28 12.49 -10.02
CA ALA A 36 2.73 11.48 -9.13
C ALA A 36 1.90 12.08 -8.00
N SER A 37 1.21 11.23 -7.27
CA SER A 37 0.59 11.49 -5.97
C SER A 37 0.78 10.26 -5.08
N ILE A 38 0.67 10.42 -3.77
CA ILE A 38 0.67 9.31 -2.82
C ILE A 38 -0.76 8.88 -2.50
N MET A 39 -0.94 7.60 -2.17
CA MET A 39 -2.22 7.04 -1.78
C MET A 39 -2.02 5.98 -0.69
N PRO A 40 -2.50 6.20 0.55
CA PRO A 40 -2.54 5.15 1.56
C PRO A 40 -3.49 4.03 1.11
N VAL A 41 -3.14 2.78 1.41
CA VAL A 41 -3.95 1.63 1.02
C VAL A 41 -4.19 0.67 2.18
N GLY A 42 -5.17 -0.20 2.03
CA GLY A 42 -5.48 -1.25 3.00
C GLY A 42 -5.69 -0.72 4.42
N SER A 43 -4.98 -1.32 5.38
CA SER A 43 -5.11 -0.99 6.80
C SER A 43 -4.70 0.44 7.16
N VAL A 44 -3.77 1.05 6.41
CA VAL A 44 -3.36 2.45 6.61
C VAL A 44 -4.49 3.40 6.27
N ARG A 45 -5.16 3.19 5.12
CA ARG A 45 -6.31 4.00 4.68
C ARG A 45 -7.45 3.95 5.69
N SER A 46 -7.73 2.76 6.22
CA SER A 46 -8.86 2.51 7.14
C SER A 46 -8.54 2.85 8.60
N ASN A 47 -7.27 3.18 8.91
CA ASN A 47 -6.74 3.25 10.28
C ASN A 47 -6.98 1.94 11.07
N LEU A 48 -6.72 0.80 10.42
CA LEU A 48 -6.82 -0.55 10.98
C LEU A 48 -5.47 -1.26 10.97
N VAL A 49 -4.37 -0.51 11.08
CA VAL A 49 -3.01 -1.07 11.12
C VAL A 49 -2.85 -2.00 12.32
N THR A 50 -2.30 -3.19 12.06
CA THR A 50 -2.07 -4.21 13.10
C THR A 50 -0.58 -4.47 13.24
N ALA A 51 -0.13 -4.66 14.48
CA ALA A 51 1.21 -5.09 14.82
C ALA A 51 1.22 -6.58 15.21
N ASP A 52 2.33 -7.25 14.96
CA ASP A 52 2.60 -8.61 15.43
C ASP A 52 2.95 -8.65 16.93
N GLU A 53 3.40 -9.82 17.43
CA GLU A 53 3.78 -10.03 18.83
C GLU A 53 4.98 -9.18 19.26
N ASP A 54 5.90 -8.93 18.36
CA ASP A 54 7.09 -8.11 18.60
C ASP A 54 6.80 -6.62 18.42
N GLY A 55 5.59 -6.30 18.05
CA GLY A 55 5.13 -4.93 17.84
C GLY A 55 5.44 -4.38 16.44
N HIS A 56 5.95 -5.18 15.50
CA HIS A 56 6.22 -4.72 14.14
C HIS A 56 4.93 -4.57 13.33
N PHE A 57 4.86 -3.53 12.48
CA PHE A 57 3.75 -3.27 11.57
C PHE A 57 4.22 -2.71 10.24
N ASP A 58 3.39 -2.87 9.23
CA ASP A 58 3.65 -2.38 7.88
C ASP A 58 2.75 -1.17 7.58
N LEU A 59 3.32 -0.15 6.92
CA LEU A 59 2.60 0.98 6.34
C LEU A 59 2.55 0.82 4.83
N ASP A 60 1.35 0.60 4.30
CA ASP A 60 1.14 0.35 2.88
C ASP A 60 0.73 1.63 2.15
N TYR A 61 1.53 2.04 1.16
CA TYR A 61 1.26 3.19 0.30
C TYR A 61 1.46 2.83 -1.18
N ASN A 62 0.82 3.59 -2.04
CA ASN A 62 1.12 3.60 -3.47
C ASN A 62 1.61 4.99 -3.89
N ILE A 63 2.67 5.02 -4.71
CA ILE A 63 2.98 6.18 -5.55
C ILE A 63 2.28 6.00 -6.91
N CYS A 64 1.42 6.97 -7.24
CA CYS A 64 0.49 6.89 -8.37
C CYS A 64 0.92 7.88 -9.46
N PHE A 65 1.62 7.38 -10.48
CA PHE A 65 2.10 8.19 -11.60
C PHE A 65 0.97 8.47 -12.59
N SER A 66 0.53 9.73 -12.67
CA SER A 66 -0.43 10.22 -13.68
C SER A 66 0.23 10.52 -15.02
N LYS A 67 1.52 10.90 -15.01
CA LYS A 67 2.33 11.15 -16.18
C LYS A 67 3.71 10.49 -16.04
N VAL A 68 4.08 9.69 -17.03
CA VAL A 68 5.40 9.05 -17.14
C VAL A 68 5.90 9.25 -18.56
N PRO A 69 7.14 9.76 -18.79
CA PRO A 69 7.75 9.85 -20.10
C PRO A 69 7.80 8.49 -20.82
N GLN A 70 7.69 8.48 -22.15
CA GLN A 70 7.53 7.23 -22.91
C GLN A 70 8.77 6.33 -22.81
N ASP A 71 9.96 6.90 -22.78
CA ASP A 71 11.22 6.16 -22.62
C ASP A 71 11.27 5.43 -21.26
N VAL A 72 10.76 6.07 -20.19
CA VAL A 72 10.65 5.48 -18.85
C VAL A 72 9.57 4.39 -18.81
N ARG A 73 8.44 4.64 -19.49
CA ARG A 73 7.34 3.67 -19.58
C ARG A 73 7.79 2.38 -20.30
N ASN A 74 8.69 2.49 -21.25
CA ASN A 74 9.27 1.33 -21.96
C ASN A 74 10.34 0.59 -21.14
N ASN A 75 10.77 1.15 -19.99
CA ASN A 75 11.73 0.55 -19.08
C ASN A 75 11.21 0.52 -17.64
N LEU A 76 10.31 -0.41 -17.36
CA LEU A 76 9.68 -0.55 -16.04
C LEU A 76 10.67 -0.88 -14.92
N GLN A 77 11.73 -1.63 -15.24
CA GLN A 77 12.83 -1.89 -14.30
C GLN A 77 13.55 -0.59 -13.93
N GLY A 78 13.85 0.22 -14.94
CA GLY A 78 14.48 1.53 -14.74
C GLY A 78 13.59 2.49 -13.94
N LEU A 79 12.27 2.47 -14.14
CA LEU A 79 11.33 3.24 -13.33
C LEU A 79 11.40 2.83 -11.85
N ARG A 80 11.31 1.52 -11.57
CA ARG A 80 11.42 1.02 -10.19
C ARG A 80 12.76 1.41 -9.54
N GLY A 81 13.85 1.34 -10.31
CA GLY A 81 15.18 1.76 -9.87
C GLY A 81 15.27 3.25 -9.56
N ARG A 82 14.60 4.12 -10.35
CA ARG A 82 14.53 5.57 -10.08
C ARG A 82 13.78 5.89 -8.80
N VAL A 83 12.63 5.23 -8.57
CA VAL A 83 11.86 5.39 -7.32
C VAL A 83 12.69 4.98 -6.11
N ARG A 84 13.37 3.82 -6.18
CA ARG A 84 14.26 3.35 -5.11
C ARG A 84 15.38 4.35 -4.82
N LYS A 85 16.08 4.78 -5.89
CA LYS A 85 17.21 5.71 -5.75
C LYS A 85 16.76 7.05 -5.19
N ALA A 86 15.63 7.60 -5.65
CA ALA A 86 15.10 8.85 -5.13
C ALA A 86 14.71 8.74 -3.64
N PHE A 87 14.09 7.63 -3.25
CA PHE A 87 13.78 7.37 -1.84
C PHE A 87 15.06 7.25 -0.99
N ASP A 88 16.08 6.55 -1.48
CA ASP A 88 17.36 6.39 -0.81
C ASP A 88 18.11 7.74 -0.65
N ASP A 89 18.06 8.58 -1.68
CA ASP A 89 18.63 9.94 -1.65
C ASP A 89 17.93 10.83 -0.58
N ILE A 90 16.64 10.58 -0.24
CA ILE A 90 15.83 11.35 0.72
C ILE A 90 15.96 10.77 2.15
N ALA A 91 15.83 9.46 2.29
CA ALA A 91 15.60 8.79 3.57
C ALA A 91 16.53 7.58 3.81
N GLY A 92 17.66 7.48 3.10
CA GLY A 92 18.59 6.36 3.21
C GLY A 92 19.27 6.23 4.58
N ASP A 93 19.28 7.28 5.39
CA ASP A 93 19.76 7.24 6.78
C ASP A 93 18.73 6.63 7.75
N LEU A 94 17.45 6.69 7.39
CA LEU A 94 16.32 6.20 8.20
C LEU A 94 15.84 4.81 7.77
N PHE A 95 15.95 4.50 6.49
CA PHE A 95 15.42 3.27 5.91
C PHE A 95 16.47 2.52 5.11
N PHE A 96 16.39 1.20 5.14
CA PHE A 96 17.16 0.33 4.26
C PHE A 96 16.23 -0.60 3.47
N TYR A 97 16.74 -1.16 2.36
CA TYR A 97 15.95 -2.06 1.54
C TYR A 97 15.72 -3.39 2.22
N GLY A 98 14.46 -3.72 2.43
CA GLY A 98 14.03 -5.02 2.85
C GLY A 98 14.06 -6.05 1.71
N ARG A 99 13.54 -7.23 2.02
CA ARG A 99 13.46 -8.34 1.05
C ARG A 99 12.64 -7.93 -0.19
N GLU A 100 13.16 -8.25 -1.38
CA GLU A 100 12.46 -8.02 -2.66
C GLU A 100 11.04 -8.60 -2.65
N ARG A 101 10.05 -7.75 -2.95
CA ARG A 101 8.63 -8.11 -3.04
C ARG A 101 8.15 -8.02 -4.49
N LYS A 102 7.14 -8.84 -4.85
CA LYS A 102 6.59 -8.89 -6.21
C LYS A 102 5.96 -7.56 -6.64
N SER A 103 5.17 -6.93 -5.78
CA SER A 103 4.27 -5.82 -6.11
C SER A 103 4.56 -4.52 -5.38
N VAL A 104 5.51 -4.52 -4.45
CA VAL A 104 5.92 -3.34 -3.66
C VAL A 104 7.44 -3.28 -3.52
N ILE A 105 7.95 -2.11 -3.21
CA ILE A 105 9.31 -1.93 -2.68
C ILE A 105 9.15 -1.89 -1.16
N ARG A 106 9.84 -2.76 -0.44
CA ARG A 106 9.88 -2.74 1.02
C ARG A 106 11.06 -1.91 1.49
N PHE A 107 10.78 -0.98 2.39
CA PHE A 107 11.76 -0.22 3.13
C PHE A 107 11.56 -0.52 4.62
N GLU A 108 12.61 -0.93 5.29
CA GLU A 108 12.62 -1.28 6.71
C GLU A 108 13.24 -0.11 7.49
N HIS A 109 12.54 0.39 8.51
CA HIS A 109 13.07 1.49 9.32
C HIS A 109 14.24 1.00 10.18
N SER A 110 15.32 1.79 10.27
CA SER A 110 16.57 1.39 10.92
C SER A 110 16.48 1.28 12.44
N GLU A 111 15.60 2.05 13.06
CA GLU A 111 15.50 2.15 14.53
C GLU A 111 14.11 1.75 15.06
N GLU A 112 13.07 1.96 14.27
CA GLU A 112 11.67 1.76 14.68
C GLU A 112 11.11 0.42 14.23
N SER A 113 10.07 -0.07 14.90
CA SER A 113 9.44 -1.36 14.60
C SER A 113 8.35 -1.24 13.53
N TYR A 114 8.64 -0.56 12.41
CA TYR A 114 7.72 -0.52 11.27
C TYR A 114 8.46 -0.52 9.93
N ASN A 115 7.73 -0.91 8.89
CA ASN A 115 8.21 -0.92 7.52
C ASN A 115 7.28 -0.09 6.64
N LEU A 116 7.81 0.39 5.52
CA LEU A 116 7.04 0.95 4.42
C LEU A 116 7.00 -0.03 3.26
N ASP A 117 5.80 -0.43 2.82
CA ASP A 117 5.57 -1.16 1.58
C ASP A 117 5.02 -0.18 0.52
N LEU A 118 5.86 0.21 -0.44
CA LEU A 118 5.54 1.18 -1.48
C LEU A 118 5.22 0.49 -2.82
N GLY A 119 3.95 0.51 -3.22
CA GLY A 119 3.50 0.07 -4.53
C GLY A 119 3.68 1.15 -5.58
N ILE A 120 3.99 0.76 -6.83
CA ILE A 120 4.09 1.70 -7.95
C ILE A 120 2.90 1.49 -8.87
N LEU A 121 2.10 2.54 -9.07
CA LEU A 121 0.98 2.57 -9.99
C LEU A 121 1.27 3.54 -11.14
N ILE A 122 0.92 3.12 -12.36
CA ILE A 122 1.07 3.93 -13.56
C ILE A 122 -0.28 4.02 -14.26
N ARG A 123 -0.69 5.22 -14.63
CA ARG A 123 -1.91 5.46 -15.39
C ARG A 123 -1.72 5.00 -16.83
N ASN A 124 -2.57 4.08 -17.32
CA ASN A 124 -2.56 3.62 -18.69
C ASN A 124 -3.27 4.63 -19.63
N ASN A 125 -3.29 4.34 -20.94
CA ASN A 125 -3.89 5.21 -21.94
C ASN A 125 -5.42 5.35 -21.80
N ASN A 126 -6.07 4.40 -21.13
CA ASN A 126 -7.51 4.44 -20.83
C ASN A 126 -7.83 5.20 -19.53
N GLY A 127 -6.83 5.81 -18.92
CA GLY A 127 -6.98 6.55 -17.67
C GLY A 127 -7.04 5.69 -16.41
N GLN A 128 -6.87 4.38 -16.51
CA GLN A 128 -6.87 3.45 -15.38
C GLN A 128 -5.45 3.26 -14.83
N TYR A 129 -5.33 3.06 -13.53
CA TYR A 129 -4.05 2.71 -12.93
C TYR A 129 -3.76 1.21 -13.03
N CYS A 130 -2.51 0.90 -13.40
CA CYS A 130 -1.95 -0.45 -13.41
C CYS A 130 -0.79 -0.52 -12.43
N ARG A 131 -0.65 -1.64 -11.73
CA ARG A 131 0.42 -1.89 -10.77
C ARG A 131 1.64 -2.46 -11.47
N LEU A 132 2.80 -1.88 -11.20
CA LEU A 132 4.08 -2.45 -11.57
C LEU A 132 4.37 -3.67 -10.70
N VAL A 133 4.56 -4.81 -11.33
CA VAL A 133 4.90 -6.08 -10.68
C VAL A 133 6.14 -6.69 -11.30
N VAL A 134 6.85 -7.48 -10.50
CA VAL A 134 8.02 -8.26 -10.93
C VAL A 134 7.70 -9.75 -10.88
N ASP A 135 7.90 -10.45 -11.96
CA ASP A 135 7.95 -11.91 -11.93
C ASP A 135 9.31 -12.34 -11.35
N ARG A 136 9.26 -13.04 -10.21
CA ARG A 136 10.49 -13.44 -9.49
C ARG A 136 11.31 -14.52 -10.20
N LYS A 137 10.67 -15.30 -11.09
CA LYS A 137 11.34 -16.39 -11.82
C LYS A 137 12.04 -15.86 -13.07
N SER A 138 11.30 -15.11 -13.91
CA SER A 138 11.83 -14.52 -15.14
C SER A 138 12.57 -13.19 -14.90
N ARG A 139 12.36 -12.54 -13.75
CA ARG A 139 12.79 -11.17 -13.43
C ARG A 139 12.22 -10.11 -14.39
N GLU A 140 11.12 -10.44 -15.07
CA GLU A 140 10.43 -9.53 -15.97
C GLU A 140 9.50 -8.58 -15.19
N TYR A 141 9.43 -7.34 -15.67
CA TYR A 141 8.60 -6.30 -15.12
C TYR A 141 7.38 -6.09 -16.01
N GLN A 142 6.20 -6.06 -15.41
CA GLN A 142 4.94 -5.88 -16.15
C GLN A 142 3.95 -4.99 -15.40
N LEU A 143 2.95 -4.49 -16.10
CA LEU A 143 1.84 -3.72 -15.56
C LEU A 143 0.60 -4.58 -15.47
N ASN A 144 0.08 -4.76 -14.26
CA ASN A 144 -1.14 -5.52 -14.00
C ASN A 144 -2.28 -4.57 -13.61
N GLU A 145 -3.47 -4.83 -14.13
CA GLU A 145 -4.68 -4.11 -13.71
C GLU A 145 -4.98 -4.33 -12.22
N ILE A 146 -5.52 -3.28 -11.58
CA ILE A 146 -5.83 -3.26 -10.14
C ILE A 146 -7.34 -3.17 -9.88
N ALA A 147 -8.16 -3.80 -10.71
CA ALA A 147 -9.62 -3.79 -10.58
C ALA A 147 -10.10 -4.14 -9.16
N LEU A 148 -9.49 -5.15 -8.53
CA LEU A 148 -9.82 -5.56 -7.16
C LEU A 148 -9.56 -4.48 -6.10
N LEU A 149 -8.57 -3.61 -6.29
CA LEU A 149 -8.27 -2.52 -5.36
C LEU A 149 -9.36 -1.45 -5.40
N TYR A 150 -9.83 -1.08 -6.60
CA TYR A 150 -10.93 -0.13 -6.77
C TYR A 150 -12.24 -0.66 -6.21
N ASP A 151 -12.52 -1.94 -6.43
CA ASP A 151 -13.72 -2.59 -5.91
C ASP A 151 -13.71 -2.65 -4.37
N ALA A 152 -12.58 -3.00 -3.77
CA ALA A 152 -12.39 -2.99 -2.32
C ALA A 152 -12.63 -1.61 -1.70
N SER A 153 -12.08 -0.55 -2.31
CA SER A 153 -12.26 0.83 -1.83
C SER A 153 -13.72 1.26 -1.83
N LYS A 154 -14.47 0.96 -2.89
CA LYS A 154 -15.90 1.29 -2.98
C LYS A 154 -16.74 0.55 -1.93
N LYS A 155 -16.43 -0.73 -1.71
CA LYS A 155 -17.08 -1.55 -0.69
C LYS A 155 -16.79 -1.02 0.72
N GLU A 156 -15.56 -0.63 0.98
CA GLU A 156 -15.14 -0.03 2.24
C GLU A 156 -15.87 1.30 2.51
N ASP A 157 -15.93 2.19 1.51
CA ASP A 157 -16.66 3.46 1.62
C ASP A 157 -18.15 3.20 1.91
N TYR A 158 -18.76 2.20 1.30
CA TYR A 158 -20.12 1.76 1.60
C TYR A 158 -20.26 1.28 3.06
N ILE A 159 -19.39 0.39 3.52
CA ILE A 159 -19.39 -0.14 4.89
C ILE A 159 -19.28 1.01 5.90
N PHE A 160 -18.38 1.97 5.67
CA PHE A 160 -18.17 3.10 6.58
C PHE A 160 -19.36 4.05 6.62
N SER A 161 -20.00 4.32 5.47
CA SER A 161 -21.22 5.12 5.41
C SER A 161 -22.42 4.47 6.13
N HIS A 162 -22.37 3.15 6.38
CA HIS A 162 -23.39 2.38 7.09
C HIS A 162 -22.95 1.96 8.50
N ASN A 163 -22.02 2.70 9.12
CA ASN A 163 -21.49 2.44 10.48
C ASN A 163 -20.87 1.05 10.69
N GLY A 164 -20.42 0.38 9.62
CA GLY A 164 -19.83 -0.96 9.68
C GLY A 164 -18.34 -1.01 10.02
N LYS A 165 -17.71 0.12 10.37
CA LYS A 165 -16.26 0.18 10.63
C LYS A 165 -15.80 -0.75 11.74
N ASP A 166 -16.49 -0.77 12.87
CA ASP A 166 -16.13 -1.61 14.03
C ASP A 166 -16.30 -3.10 13.70
N GLN A 167 -17.31 -3.44 12.91
CA GLN A 167 -17.53 -4.80 12.43
C GLN A 167 -16.42 -5.24 11.49
N LEU A 168 -16.04 -4.39 10.53
CA LEU A 168 -14.91 -4.65 9.63
C LEU A 168 -13.61 -4.84 10.41
N ALA A 169 -13.35 -3.98 11.39
CA ALA A 169 -12.18 -4.09 12.27
C ALA A 169 -12.18 -5.45 13.00
N SER A 170 -13.28 -5.81 13.64
CA SER A 170 -13.38 -7.08 14.36
C SER A 170 -13.12 -8.29 13.45
N LEU A 171 -13.73 -8.33 12.26
CA LEU A 171 -13.55 -9.40 11.27
C LEU A 171 -12.10 -9.48 10.77
N TYR A 172 -11.50 -8.33 10.41
CA TYR A 172 -10.14 -8.29 9.94
C TYR A 172 -9.15 -8.83 10.96
N LEU A 173 -9.20 -8.35 12.21
CA LEU A 173 -8.30 -8.80 13.27
C LEU A 173 -8.49 -10.30 13.58
N LYS A 174 -9.74 -10.76 13.63
CA LYS A 174 -10.08 -12.18 13.83
C LYS A 174 -9.49 -13.06 12.75
N ASN A 175 -9.67 -12.69 11.48
CA ASN A 175 -9.17 -13.44 10.33
C ASN A 175 -7.64 -13.43 10.28
N LYS A 176 -7.01 -12.29 10.58
CA LYS A 176 -5.56 -12.17 10.62
C LYS A 176 -4.91 -13.05 11.69
N ASN A 177 -5.51 -13.12 12.86
CA ASN A 177 -5.07 -14.01 13.93
C ASN A 177 -5.31 -15.50 13.64
N LYS A 178 -6.35 -15.82 12.88
CA LYS A 178 -6.67 -17.19 12.47
C LYS A 178 -5.76 -17.70 11.36
N HIS A 179 -5.32 -16.81 10.47
CA HIS A 179 -4.54 -17.12 9.28
C HIS A 179 -3.28 -16.23 9.16
N PRO A 180 -2.34 -16.31 10.13
CA PRO A 180 -1.18 -15.39 10.22
C PRO A 180 -0.25 -15.48 9.01
N GLU A 181 -0.21 -16.62 8.30
CA GLU A 181 0.63 -16.84 7.12
C GLU A 181 0.00 -16.28 5.82
N THR A 182 -1.27 -15.89 5.87
CA THR A 182 -1.96 -15.37 4.69
C THR A 182 -1.62 -13.88 4.50
N ASP A 183 -1.44 -13.48 3.25
CA ASP A 183 -1.21 -12.09 2.87
C ASP A 183 -2.29 -11.16 3.45
N SER A 184 -1.83 -10.08 4.10
CA SER A 184 -2.72 -9.15 4.84
C SER A 184 -3.77 -8.50 3.93
N PHE A 185 -3.45 -8.26 2.65
CA PHE A 185 -4.40 -7.69 1.71
C PHE A 185 -5.51 -8.67 1.35
N HIS A 186 -5.21 -9.96 1.19
CA HIS A 186 -6.22 -10.99 0.97
C HIS A 186 -7.15 -11.12 2.18
N ILE A 187 -6.60 -11.13 3.39
CA ILE A 187 -7.38 -11.15 4.64
C ILE A 187 -8.30 -9.93 4.74
N TYR A 188 -7.77 -8.75 4.35
CA TYR A 188 -8.54 -7.51 4.34
C TYR A 188 -9.70 -7.56 3.33
N LEU A 189 -9.46 -8.02 2.10
CA LEU A 189 -10.49 -8.21 1.07
C LEU A 189 -11.58 -9.18 1.53
N GLU A 190 -11.21 -10.27 2.18
CA GLU A 190 -12.17 -11.24 2.73
C GLU A 190 -13.02 -10.59 3.83
N ALA A 191 -12.41 -9.83 4.74
CA ALA A 191 -13.13 -9.11 5.79
C ALA A 191 -14.10 -8.07 5.21
N VAL A 192 -13.68 -7.29 4.19
CA VAL A 192 -14.52 -6.32 3.48
C VAL A 192 -15.72 -7.01 2.82
N ASN A 193 -15.51 -8.10 2.08
CA ASN A 193 -16.57 -8.83 1.41
C ASN A 193 -17.55 -9.44 2.42
N THR A 194 -17.05 -10.01 3.51
CA THR A 194 -17.87 -10.58 4.60
C THR A 194 -18.67 -9.50 5.29
N CYS A 195 -18.05 -8.37 5.64
CA CYS A 195 -18.72 -7.25 6.30
C CYS A 195 -19.84 -6.68 5.42
N LEU A 196 -19.62 -6.57 4.12
CA LEU A 196 -20.61 -6.08 3.17
C LEU A 196 -21.90 -6.93 3.17
N LEU A 197 -21.79 -8.26 3.28
CA LEU A 197 -22.95 -9.16 3.35
C LEU A 197 -23.83 -8.90 4.57
N TYR A 198 -23.23 -8.46 5.68
CA TYR A 198 -23.97 -8.15 6.92
C TYR A 198 -24.50 -6.71 6.95
N THR A 199 -23.90 -5.78 6.18
CA THR A 199 -24.34 -4.38 6.12
C THR A 199 -25.32 -4.10 4.98
N SER A 200 -25.40 -5.00 3.98
CA SER A 200 -26.39 -4.90 2.91
C SER A 200 -27.77 -5.31 3.40
N PRO A 201 -28.84 -4.56 3.07
CA PRO A 201 -30.20 -5.00 3.40
C PRO A 201 -30.45 -6.36 2.73
N SER A 202 -30.99 -7.31 3.50
CA SER A 202 -31.38 -8.62 2.99
C SER A 202 -32.34 -8.42 1.79
N PRO A 203 -32.14 -9.09 0.66
CA PRO A 203 -33.11 -9.02 -0.43
C PRO A 203 -34.47 -9.53 0.09
N ARG A 204 -35.47 -8.66 0.05
CA ARG A 204 -36.87 -9.03 0.35
C ARG A 204 -37.46 -9.75 -0.84
#